data_ab64788d963c7041469bc4c7c188edf1
#
_entry.id   ab64788d963c7041469bc4c7c188edf1
#
_cell.length_a   1.000
_cell.length_b   1.000
_cell.length_c   1.000
_cell.angle_alpha   90.00
_cell.angle_beta   90.00
_cell.angle_gamma   90.00
#
_symmetry.space_group_name_H-M   'P 1'
#
loop_
_entity.id
_entity.type
_entity.pdbx_description
1 polymer ?
#
loop_
_entity_poly.entity_id
_entity_poly.type
_entity_poly.pdbx_seq_one_letter_code
_entity_poly.pdbx_strand_id
1 'polypeptide(L)'
;MTNILKTTVAAAFALFTVAAQLQADPIVSPKVECKNNTCEKFRVGMYRVRDTMSMNVMMEKEKGEKVAIRLLDSKGALLHEEFVPKYITKTGRKIKFDEMNDGVYTLEISNDHEKIVKSIYLSTKEVREVSRTLLGVN
;
A
#
# COMPACT_ATOMS: atom_id res chain seq x y z
N MET A 1 -40.76 37.67 63.01
CA MET A 1 -41.30 37.07 61.73
C MET A 1 -40.17 36.80 60.83
N THR A 2 -39.73 35.58 60.79
CA THR A 2 -38.60 35.16 59.96
C THR A 2 -39.12 34.32 58.81
N ASN A 3 -39.10 34.89 57.63
CA ASN A 3 -39.41 34.13 56.41
C ASN A 3 -38.16 33.38 55.97
N ILE A 4 -38.18 32.11 56.15
CA ILE A 4 -37.14 31.21 55.61
C ILE A 4 -37.49 30.92 54.17
N LEU A 5 -36.80 31.52 53.27
CA LEU A 5 -36.85 31.12 51.84
C LEU A 5 -36.05 29.87 51.70
N LYS A 6 -36.74 28.77 51.46
CA LYS A 6 -36.10 27.51 51.05
C LYS A 6 -35.83 27.58 49.54
N THR A 7 -34.62 27.91 49.18
CA THR A 7 -34.12 27.76 47.83
C THR A 7 -33.75 26.32 47.60
N THR A 8 -34.59 25.60 46.87
CA THR A 8 -34.27 24.29 46.35
C THR A 8 -33.41 24.47 45.13
N VAL A 9 -32.09 24.20 45.26
CA VAL A 9 -31.19 24.09 44.10
C VAL A 9 -31.44 22.77 43.46
N ALA A 10 -32.15 22.76 42.32
CA ALA A 10 -32.23 21.60 41.47
C ALA A 10 -30.92 21.48 40.67
N ALA A 11 -30.05 20.58 41.08
CA ALA A 11 -28.89 20.21 40.30
C ALA A 11 -29.35 19.38 39.12
N ALA A 12 -29.42 19.99 37.94
CA ALA A 12 -29.61 19.27 36.70
C ALA A 12 -28.30 18.57 36.32
N PHE A 13 -28.21 17.28 36.60
CA PHE A 13 -27.17 16.45 36.05
C PHE A 13 -27.45 16.23 34.55
N ALA A 14 -26.79 17.00 33.70
CA ALA A 14 -26.75 16.72 32.27
C ALA A 14 -25.86 15.49 32.08
N LEU A 15 -26.49 14.32 31.90
CA LEU A 15 -25.80 13.13 31.42
C LEU A 15 -25.39 13.34 29.96
N PHE A 16 -24.15 13.77 29.77
CA PHE A 16 -23.53 13.71 28.46
C PHE A 16 -23.26 12.25 28.15
N THR A 17 -24.18 11.61 27.47
CA THR A 17 -23.91 10.33 26.81
C THR A 17 -23.01 10.63 25.63
N VAL A 18 -21.70 10.46 25.80
CA VAL A 18 -20.77 10.40 24.70
C VAL A 18 -21.08 9.11 23.95
N ALA A 19 -21.87 9.22 22.90
CA ALA A 19 -22.02 8.12 21.95
C ALA A 19 -20.65 7.96 21.28
N ALA A 20 -19.87 6.99 21.76
CA ALA A 20 -18.70 6.53 21.05
C ALA A 20 -19.18 5.99 19.70
N GLN A 21 -19.03 6.77 18.64
CA GLN A 21 -19.23 6.28 17.30
C GLN A 21 -18.08 5.30 17.04
N LEU A 22 -18.39 4.02 17.16
CA LEU A 22 -17.57 2.96 16.62
C LEU A 22 -17.61 3.12 15.11
N GLN A 23 -16.66 3.89 14.58
CA GLN A 23 -16.37 3.84 13.16
C GLN A 23 -15.76 2.45 12.91
N ALA A 24 -16.59 1.57 12.40
CA ALA A 24 -16.09 0.32 11.85
C ALA A 24 -15.21 0.71 10.66
N ASP A 25 -13.89 0.51 10.78
CA ASP A 25 -13.01 0.60 9.66
C ASP A 25 -13.55 -0.30 8.55
N PRO A 26 -13.61 0.19 7.30
CA PRO A 26 -14.06 -0.66 6.21
C PRO A 26 -13.19 -1.91 6.21
N ILE A 27 -13.81 -3.07 6.30
CA ILE A 27 -13.12 -4.36 6.20
C ILE A 27 -12.59 -4.44 4.77
N VAL A 28 -11.35 -4.00 4.59
CA VAL A 28 -10.65 -4.17 3.33
C VAL A 28 -10.29 -5.65 3.26
N SER A 29 -10.96 -6.39 2.39
CA SER A 29 -10.62 -7.78 2.13
C SER A 29 -9.16 -7.88 1.72
N PRO A 30 -8.38 -8.80 2.30
CA PRO A 30 -6.98 -8.96 1.94
C PRO A 30 -6.86 -9.30 0.46
N LYS A 31 -5.94 -8.61 -0.22
CA LYS A 31 -5.67 -8.86 -1.64
C LYS A 31 -4.96 -10.19 -1.81
N VAL A 32 -5.34 -10.93 -2.83
CA VAL A 32 -4.71 -12.20 -3.20
C VAL A 32 -3.36 -11.91 -3.85
N GLU A 33 -2.30 -12.54 -3.37
CA GLU A 33 -0.97 -12.45 -3.98
C GLU A 33 -0.88 -13.37 -5.19
N CYS A 34 -0.57 -12.78 -6.34
CA CYS A 34 -0.45 -13.51 -7.60
C CYS A 34 0.92 -14.17 -7.72
N LYS A 35 0.97 -15.28 -8.45
CA LYS A 35 2.20 -16.01 -8.75
C LYS A 35 2.72 -15.67 -10.14
N ASN A 36 4.04 -15.78 -10.31
CA ASN A 36 4.70 -15.60 -11.61
C ASN A 36 4.39 -14.26 -12.28
N ASN A 37 4.26 -13.19 -11.51
CA ASN A 37 3.98 -11.83 -11.99
C ASN A 37 2.70 -11.73 -12.85
N THR A 38 1.77 -12.64 -12.68
CA THR A 38 0.55 -12.72 -13.47
C THR A 38 -0.66 -12.83 -12.55
N CYS A 39 -1.49 -11.80 -12.58
CA CYS A 39 -2.80 -11.76 -11.97
C CYS A 39 -3.88 -12.04 -13.02
N GLU A 40 -5.13 -12.15 -12.58
CA GLU A 40 -6.26 -12.36 -13.49
C GLU A 40 -6.45 -11.16 -14.43
N LYS A 41 -6.34 -9.94 -13.90
CA LYS A 41 -6.66 -8.69 -14.61
C LYS A 41 -5.44 -7.91 -15.08
N PHE A 42 -4.26 -8.25 -14.64
CA PHE A 42 -3.03 -7.60 -15.06
C PHE A 42 -1.82 -8.53 -14.91
N ARG A 43 -0.78 -8.22 -15.65
CA ARG A 43 0.51 -8.90 -15.57
C ARG A 43 1.65 -7.92 -15.68
N VAL A 44 2.79 -8.28 -15.13
CA VAL A 44 3.95 -7.40 -15.02
C VAL A 44 5.22 -8.15 -15.42
N GLY A 45 6.04 -7.49 -16.23
CA GLY A 45 7.42 -7.87 -16.48
C GLY A 45 8.36 -6.86 -15.82
N MET A 46 9.41 -7.34 -15.18
CA MET A 46 10.40 -6.49 -14.53
C MET A 46 11.80 -6.87 -14.97
N TYR A 47 12.63 -5.88 -15.23
CA TYR A 47 14.03 -6.09 -15.54
C TYR A 47 14.89 -4.89 -15.14
N ARG A 48 16.12 -5.19 -14.74
CA ARG A 48 17.12 -4.17 -14.44
C ARG A 48 17.57 -3.47 -15.72
N VAL A 49 17.77 -2.18 -15.62
CA VAL A 49 18.45 -1.43 -16.69
C VAL A 49 19.95 -1.55 -16.44
N ARG A 50 20.66 -2.14 -17.40
CA ARG A 50 22.08 -2.43 -17.30
C ARG A 50 22.89 -1.17 -16.97
N ASP A 51 23.88 -1.30 -16.10
CA ASP A 51 24.79 -0.22 -15.68
C ASP A 51 24.10 0.97 -15.00
N THR A 52 22.90 0.77 -14.49
CA THR A 52 22.16 1.79 -13.73
C THR A 52 21.57 1.22 -12.45
N MET A 53 21.23 2.11 -11.52
CA MET A 53 20.44 1.79 -10.33
C MET A 53 18.95 1.99 -10.63
N SER A 54 18.49 1.35 -11.70
CA SER A 54 17.10 1.47 -12.17
C SER A 54 16.52 0.13 -12.59
N MET A 55 15.20 0.04 -12.50
CA MET A 55 14.41 -1.09 -12.94
C MET A 55 13.24 -0.61 -13.80
N ASN A 56 12.98 -1.30 -14.89
CA ASN A 56 11.78 -1.09 -15.68
C ASN A 56 10.70 -2.08 -15.24
N VAL A 57 9.50 -1.56 -15.06
CA VAL A 57 8.28 -2.32 -14.80
C VAL A 57 7.38 -2.16 -16.01
N MET A 58 7.19 -3.23 -16.74
CA MET A 58 6.29 -3.29 -17.90
C MET A 58 4.99 -3.92 -17.46
N MET A 59 3.87 -3.29 -17.75
CA MET A 59 2.56 -3.74 -17.32
C MET A 59 1.60 -3.86 -18.51
N GLU A 60 0.87 -4.96 -18.53
CA GLU A 60 -0.34 -5.13 -19.33
C GLU A 60 -1.51 -5.37 -18.40
N LYS A 61 -2.61 -4.69 -18.63
CA LYS A 61 -3.81 -4.82 -17.82
C LYS A 61 -5.09 -4.69 -18.65
N GLU A 62 -6.16 -5.26 -18.16
CA GLU A 62 -7.48 -5.08 -18.76
C GLU A 62 -7.93 -3.62 -18.64
N LYS A 63 -8.68 -3.18 -19.64
CA LYS A 63 -9.35 -1.87 -19.62
C LYS A 63 -10.36 -1.83 -18.47
N GLY A 64 -10.36 -0.73 -17.74
CA GLY A 64 -11.23 -0.57 -16.58
C GLY A 64 -10.55 -0.88 -15.25
N GLU A 65 -9.38 -1.53 -15.27
CA GLU A 65 -8.58 -1.77 -14.06
C GLU A 65 -7.69 -0.57 -13.71
N LYS A 66 -7.80 -0.10 -12.49
CA LYS A 66 -6.86 0.85 -11.89
C LYS A 66 -5.82 0.08 -11.09
N VAL A 67 -4.56 0.24 -11.42
CA VAL A 67 -3.47 -0.44 -10.76
C VAL A 67 -2.57 0.56 -10.04
N ALA A 68 -2.24 0.27 -8.79
CA ALA A 68 -1.30 1.04 -8.00
C ALA A 68 0.07 0.38 -8.03
N ILE A 69 1.12 1.19 -8.16
CA ILE A 69 2.52 0.79 -8.00
C ILE A 69 3.03 1.48 -6.75
N ARG A 70 3.43 0.69 -5.74
CA ARG A 70 3.93 1.19 -4.46
C ARG A 70 5.30 0.65 -4.17
N LEU A 71 6.15 1.52 -3.67
CA LEU A 71 7.47 1.16 -3.15
C LEU A 71 7.49 1.41 -1.65
N LEU A 72 7.83 0.39 -0.89
CA LEU A 72 7.86 0.40 0.56
C LEU A 72 9.28 0.12 1.05
N ASP A 73 9.65 0.72 2.18
CA ASP A 73 10.91 0.39 2.85
C ASP A 73 10.82 -0.93 3.65
N SER A 74 11.89 -1.32 4.31
CA SER A 74 11.94 -2.53 5.13
C SER A 74 11.00 -2.52 6.34
N LYS A 75 10.54 -1.35 6.76
CA LYS A 75 9.59 -1.16 7.85
C LYS A 75 8.13 -1.09 7.39
N GLY A 76 7.91 -1.15 6.07
CA GLY A 76 6.60 -1.02 5.47
C GLY A 76 6.14 0.42 5.23
N ALA A 77 7.02 1.41 5.42
CA ALA A 77 6.70 2.80 5.11
C ALA A 77 6.65 3.02 3.60
N LEU A 78 5.61 3.73 3.16
CA LEU A 78 5.41 4.07 1.75
C LEU A 78 6.39 5.16 1.32
N LEU A 79 7.24 4.83 0.34
CA LEU A 79 8.24 5.75 -0.22
C LEU A 79 7.78 6.39 -1.52
N HIS A 80 7.04 5.66 -2.33
CA HIS A 80 6.53 6.10 -3.62
C HIS A 80 5.22 5.38 -3.94
N GLU A 81 4.29 6.11 -4.52
CA GLU A 81 3.03 5.57 -5.02
C GLU A 81 2.66 6.26 -6.33
N GLU A 82 2.28 5.48 -7.31
CA GLU A 82 1.68 5.98 -8.55
C GLU A 82 0.56 5.07 -9.01
N PHE A 83 -0.37 5.64 -9.77
CA PHE A 83 -1.52 4.92 -10.29
C PHE A 83 -1.46 4.86 -11.82
N VAL A 84 -1.77 3.69 -12.35
CA VAL A 84 -2.00 3.51 -13.77
C VAL A 84 -3.51 3.61 -14.01
N PRO A 85 -3.97 4.62 -14.78
CA PRO A 85 -5.40 4.88 -14.97
C PRO A 85 -6.14 3.73 -15.66
N LYS A 86 -7.44 3.69 -15.50
CA LYS A 86 -8.31 2.65 -16.05
C LYS A 86 -8.25 2.50 -17.56
N TYR A 87 -8.00 3.59 -18.29
CA TYR A 87 -7.98 3.60 -19.77
C TYR A 87 -6.66 3.12 -20.38
N ILE A 88 -5.59 3.05 -19.59
CA ILE A 88 -4.28 2.56 -20.05
C ILE A 88 -4.24 1.06 -19.90
N THR A 89 -3.98 0.34 -21.00
CA THR A 89 -3.88 -1.13 -21.04
C THR A 89 -2.45 -1.65 -21.08
N LYS A 90 -1.51 -0.84 -21.56
CA LYS A 90 -0.07 -1.14 -21.58
C LYS A 90 0.72 0.07 -21.14
N THR A 91 1.68 -0.14 -20.28
CA THR A 91 2.58 0.93 -19.83
C THR A 91 3.92 0.39 -19.37
N GLY A 92 4.93 1.25 -19.42
CA GLY A 92 6.23 1.03 -18.81
C GLY A 92 6.50 2.12 -17.79
N ARG A 93 7.06 1.73 -16.65
CA ARG A 93 7.53 2.66 -15.61
C ARG A 93 8.97 2.34 -15.27
N LYS A 94 9.78 3.37 -15.21
CA LYS A 94 11.17 3.28 -14.76
C LYS A 94 11.23 3.72 -13.30
N ILE A 95 11.72 2.84 -12.46
CA ILE A 95 11.94 3.12 -11.04
C ILE A 95 13.45 3.33 -10.86
N LYS A 96 13.81 4.48 -10.32
CA LYS A 96 15.20 4.86 -10.04
C LYS A 96 15.49 4.71 -8.56
N PHE A 97 16.59 4.08 -8.23
CA PHE A 97 17.03 3.83 -6.86
C PHE A 97 18.29 4.60 -6.46
N ASP A 98 18.77 5.52 -7.32
CA ASP A 98 20.04 6.22 -7.15
C ASP A 98 20.17 6.96 -5.81
N GLU A 99 19.07 7.53 -5.32
CA GLU A 99 19.04 8.33 -4.08
C GLU A 99 18.59 7.51 -2.85
N MET A 100 18.41 6.20 -3.01
CA MET A 100 17.94 5.32 -1.94
C MET A 100 19.13 4.64 -1.26
N ASN A 101 19.02 4.47 0.04
CA ASN A 101 20.02 3.77 0.85
C ASN A 101 20.04 2.27 0.52
N ASP A 102 21.18 1.63 0.77
CA ASP A 102 21.28 0.18 0.70
C ASP A 102 20.28 -0.46 1.67
N GLY A 103 19.70 -1.57 1.26
CA GLY A 103 18.74 -2.29 2.06
C GLY A 103 17.73 -3.06 1.23
N VAL A 104 16.69 -3.53 1.91
CA VAL A 104 15.60 -4.30 1.30
C VAL A 104 14.35 -3.44 1.20
N TYR A 105 13.78 -3.41 0.02
CA TYR A 105 12.55 -2.69 -0.30
C TYR A 105 11.51 -3.64 -0.85
N THR A 106 10.25 -3.26 -0.74
CA THR A 106 9.14 -4.03 -1.31
C THR A 106 8.47 -3.23 -2.41
N LEU A 107 8.38 -3.80 -3.60
CA LEU A 107 7.57 -3.28 -4.68
C LEU A 107 6.24 -4.04 -4.68
N GLU A 108 5.14 -3.31 -4.51
CA GLU A 108 3.79 -3.85 -4.54
C GLU A 108 3.02 -3.25 -5.72
N ILE A 109 2.50 -4.12 -6.57
CA ILE A 109 1.68 -3.74 -7.72
C ILE A 109 0.32 -4.38 -7.53
N SER A 110 -0.73 -3.58 -7.42
CA SER A 110 -2.02 -4.08 -6.99
C SER A 110 -3.20 -3.35 -7.65
N ASN A 111 -4.27 -4.10 -7.86
CA ASN A 111 -5.62 -3.56 -8.08
C ASN A 111 -6.46 -3.74 -6.79
N ASP A 112 -7.78 -3.69 -6.88
CA ASP A 112 -8.65 -3.82 -5.71
C ASP A 112 -8.65 -5.22 -5.09
N HIS A 113 -8.31 -6.27 -5.86
CA HIS A 113 -8.47 -7.67 -5.46
C HIS A 113 -7.17 -8.45 -5.39
N GLU A 114 -6.19 -8.07 -6.17
CA GLU A 114 -4.96 -8.83 -6.38
C GLU A 114 -3.73 -7.95 -6.25
N LYS A 115 -2.62 -8.58 -5.90
CA LYS A 115 -1.32 -7.91 -5.81
C LYS A 115 -0.17 -8.79 -6.26
N ILE A 116 0.84 -8.15 -6.80
CA ILE A 116 2.16 -8.72 -7.06
C ILE A 116 3.13 -8.06 -6.08
N VAL A 117 3.87 -8.87 -5.34
CA VAL A 117 4.83 -8.39 -4.34
C VAL A 117 6.22 -8.87 -4.68
N LYS A 118 7.16 -7.95 -4.81
CA LYS A 118 8.58 -8.22 -5.08
C LYS A 118 9.46 -7.60 -4.03
N SER A 119 10.44 -8.34 -3.57
CA SER A 119 11.51 -7.78 -2.75
C SER A 119 12.62 -7.27 -3.65
N ILE A 120 13.09 -6.06 -3.39
CA ILE A 120 14.20 -5.44 -4.10
C ILE A 120 15.33 -5.23 -3.11
N TYR A 121 16.48 -5.77 -3.43
CA TYR A 121 17.69 -5.60 -2.64
C TYR A 121 18.60 -4.58 -3.29
N LEU A 122 18.89 -3.50 -2.57
CA LEU A 122 19.83 -2.47 -3.01
C LEU A 122 21.16 -2.64 -2.30
N SER A 123 22.23 -2.71 -3.09
CA SER A 123 23.58 -2.56 -2.59
C SER A 123 24.29 -1.49 -3.42
N THR A 124 25.34 -0.92 -2.86
CA THR A 124 26.13 0.14 -3.55
C THR A 124 26.60 -0.27 -4.95
N LYS A 125 26.63 -1.56 -5.24
CA LYS A 125 27.14 -2.10 -6.49
C LYS A 125 26.08 -2.63 -7.44
N GLU A 126 24.91 -3.03 -6.95
CA GLU A 126 23.89 -3.63 -7.81
C GLU A 126 22.46 -3.56 -7.25
N VAL A 127 21.50 -3.64 -8.16
CA VAL A 127 20.07 -3.86 -7.86
C VAL A 127 19.75 -5.32 -8.12
N ARG A 128 19.15 -5.99 -7.15
CA ARG A 128 18.62 -7.35 -7.31
C ARG A 128 17.11 -7.36 -7.08
N GLU A 129 16.43 -8.08 -7.92
CA GLU A 129 15.05 -8.49 -7.68
C GLU A 129 15.05 -9.88 -7.04
N VAL A 130 14.41 -10.01 -5.89
CA VAL A 130 14.20 -11.28 -5.21
C VAL A 130 12.71 -11.54 -5.10
N SER A 131 12.24 -12.64 -5.69
CA SER A 131 10.84 -13.03 -5.56
C SER A 131 10.56 -13.62 -4.18
N ARG A 132 9.56 -13.12 -3.48
CA ARG A 132 9.13 -13.66 -2.19
C ARG A 132 8.72 -15.13 -2.24
N THR A 133 8.27 -15.60 -3.39
CA THR A 133 7.87 -17.00 -3.60
C THR A 133 9.02 -17.99 -3.52
N LEU A 134 10.26 -17.54 -3.65
CA LEU A 134 11.44 -18.42 -3.57
C LEU A 134 11.91 -18.71 -2.13
N LEU A 135 11.45 -17.96 -1.15
CA LEU A 135 11.83 -18.15 0.25
C LEU A 135 10.97 -19.16 1.01
N GLY A 136 9.93 -19.70 0.38
CA GLY A 136 8.98 -20.60 0.99
C GLY A 136 9.01 -22.04 0.50
N VAL A 137 9.98 -22.45 -0.29
CA VAL A 137 10.10 -23.83 -0.76
C VAL A 137 11.08 -24.59 0.11
N ASN A 138 10.55 -25.23 1.12
CA ASN A 138 11.21 -26.34 1.80
C ASN A 138 10.58 -27.65 1.36
#